data_d6374af9b140b1db95949b5f2667cdb6
#
_entry.id   d6374af9b140b1db95949b5f2667cdb6
#
_cell.length_a   1.000
_cell.length_b   1.000
_cell.length_c   1.000
_cell.angle_alpha   90.00
_cell.angle_beta   90.00
_cell.angle_gamma   90.00
#
_symmetry.space_group_name_H-M   'P 1'
#
loop_
_entity.id
_entity.type
_entity.pdbx_description
1 polymer ?
#
loop_
_entity_poly.entity_id
_entity_poly.type
_entity_poly.pdbx_seq_one_letter_code
_entity_poly.pdbx_strand_id
1 'polypeptide(L)'
;FNGVFLCSVMVNNKKFFGIANFGTKPTFDDFRQSLEVHIFDFGENIYYQSLTIEFLCKIRDQIKFESTDDLKNQIHKDIDKAKSLIKDYE
;
A
#
# COMPACT_ATOMS: atom_id res chain seq x y z
N PHE A 1 5.72 -4.29 -13.09
CA PHE A 1 4.59 -3.76 -12.29
C PHE A 1 4.99 -3.78 -10.82
N ASN A 2 5.84 -2.83 -10.44
CA ASN A 2 6.29 -2.66 -9.06
C ASN A 2 6.04 -1.21 -8.65
N GLY A 3 5.79 -0.99 -7.37
CA GLY A 3 5.67 0.36 -6.87
C GLY A 3 4.74 0.46 -5.67
N VAL A 4 4.46 1.71 -5.34
CA VAL A 4 3.53 2.07 -4.27
C VAL A 4 2.33 2.72 -4.90
N PHE A 5 1.14 2.26 -4.53
CA PHE A 5 -0.12 2.63 -5.17
C PHE A 5 -1.12 3.10 -4.14
N LEU A 6 -1.93 4.08 -4.53
CA LEU A 6 -3.19 4.31 -3.84
C LEU A 6 -4.14 3.18 -4.23
N CYS A 7 -4.82 2.62 -3.25
CA CYS A 7 -5.76 1.54 -3.51
C CYS A 7 -7.06 1.75 -2.75
N SER A 8 -8.10 1.08 -3.22
CA SER A 8 -9.33 0.91 -2.46
C SER A 8 -9.39 -0.53 -1.96
N VAL A 9 -9.97 -0.71 -0.78
CA VAL A 9 -10.08 -2.02 -0.14
C VAL A 9 -11.52 -2.21 0.32
N MET A 10 -12.15 -3.27 -0.15
CA MET A 10 -13.49 -3.65 0.32
C MET A 10 -13.35 -4.70 1.41
N VAL A 11 -13.91 -4.41 2.57
CA VAL A 11 -13.96 -5.32 3.71
C VAL A 11 -15.41 -5.39 4.17
N ASN A 12 -16.05 -6.56 4.07
CA ASN A 12 -17.44 -6.75 4.49
C ASN A 12 -18.39 -5.69 3.93
N ASN A 13 -18.27 -5.41 2.63
CA ASN A 13 -19.09 -4.41 1.90
C ASN A 13 -18.85 -2.97 2.32
N LYS A 14 -17.79 -2.71 3.08
CA LYS A 14 -17.36 -1.35 3.40
C LYS A 14 -16.11 -1.01 2.60
N LYS A 15 -16.06 0.21 2.08
CA LYS A 15 -14.92 0.68 1.29
C LYS A 15 -13.99 1.51 2.14
N PHE A 16 -12.71 1.16 2.06
CA PHE A 16 -11.61 1.91 2.67
C PHE A 16 -10.62 2.28 1.59
N PHE A 17 -9.76 3.25 1.87
CA PHE A 17 -8.61 3.55 1.04
C PHE A 17 -7.34 3.15 1.78
N GLY A 18 -6.27 2.94 1.02
CA GLY A 18 -5.00 2.58 1.59
C GLY A 18 -3.86 2.74 0.62
N ILE A 19 -2.69 2.34 1.08
CA ILE A 19 -1.47 2.28 0.28
C ILE A 19 -1.08 0.83 0.11
N ALA A 20 -0.82 0.44 -1.12
CA ALA A 20 -0.31 -0.89 -1.45
C ALA A 20 1.13 -0.77 -1.95
N ASN A 21 2.01 -1.55 -1.38
CA ASN A 21 3.38 -1.71 -1.87
C ASN A 21 3.49 -3.08 -2.53
N PHE A 22 3.66 -3.08 -3.83
CA PHE A 22 3.78 -4.31 -4.62
C PHE A 22 5.14 -4.37 -5.27
N GLY A 23 5.82 -5.50 -5.09
CA GLY A 23 7.12 -5.63 -5.70
C GLY A 23 7.80 -6.96 -5.44
N THR A 24 9.01 -7.06 -5.96
CA THR A 24 9.85 -8.23 -5.83
C THR A 24 10.87 -8.00 -4.71
N LYS A 25 10.91 -8.93 -3.77
CA LYS A 25 11.92 -8.92 -2.70
C LYS A 25 12.91 -10.05 -2.98
N PRO A 26 14.21 -9.76 -3.15
CA PRO A 26 15.20 -10.81 -3.30
C PRO A 26 15.37 -11.57 -1.98
N THR A 27 15.44 -12.89 -2.07
CA THR A 27 15.79 -13.77 -0.96
C THR A 27 17.01 -14.58 -1.34
N PHE A 28 17.52 -15.42 -0.44
CA PHE A 28 18.76 -16.16 -0.69
C PHE A 28 18.73 -17.00 -1.95
N ASP A 29 17.60 -17.60 -2.25
CA ASP A 29 17.50 -18.58 -3.34
C ASP A 29 16.55 -18.19 -4.46
N ASP A 30 15.77 -17.11 -4.29
CA ASP A 30 14.85 -16.69 -5.32
C ASP A 30 14.40 -15.24 -5.12
N PHE A 31 13.51 -14.81 -6.01
CA PHE A 31 12.83 -13.52 -5.92
C PHE A 31 11.34 -13.77 -5.70
N ARG A 32 10.80 -13.21 -4.64
CA ARG A 32 9.38 -13.33 -4.34
C ARG A 32 8.67 -12.01 -4.54
N GLN A 33 7.53 -12.07 -5.18
CA GLN A 33 6.63 -10.92 -5.21
C GLN A 33 5.88 -10.86 -3.89
N SER A 34 5.69 -9.65 -3.40
CA SER A 34 4.93 -9.42 -2.19
C SER A 34 3.99 -8.24 -2.38
N LEU A 35 2.87 -8.32 -1.69
CA LEU A 35 1.90 -7.24 -1.62
C LEU A 35 1.68 -6.91 -0.16
N GLU A 36 2.00 -5.68 0.22
CA GLU A 36 1.77 -5.17 1.56
C GLU A 36 0.78 -4.02 1.45
N VAL A 37 -0.28 -4.06 2.26
CA VAL A 37 -1.33 -3.05 2.21
C VAL A 37 -1.52 -2.44 3.58
N HIS A 38 -1.47 -1.11 3.64
CA HIS A 38 -1.84 -0.34 4.82
C HIS A 38 -3.18 0.33 4.54
N ILE A 39 -4.19 -0.04 5.30
CA ILE A 39 -5.56 0.45 5.13
C ILE A 39 -5.77 1.64 6.07
N PHE A 40 -6.19 2.78 5.51
CA PHE A 40 -6.45 3.98 6.32
C PHE A 40 -7.73 3.83 7.13
N ASP A 41 -7.69 4.33 8.38
CA ASP A 41 -8.87 4.41 9.26
C ASP A 41 -9.53 3.05 9.51
N PHE A 42 -8.75 1.97 9.42
CA PHE A 42 -9.24 0.63 9.61
C PHE A 42 -8.71 0.08 10.93
N GLY A 43 -9.60 -0.16 11.89
CA GLY A 43 -9.24 -0.64 13.22
C GLY A 43 -9.73 -2.05 13.54
N GLU A 44 -10.28 -2.76 12.56
CA GLU A 44 -10.84 -4.07 12.77
C GLU A 44 -9.83 -5.18 12.46
N ASN A 45 -10.08 -6.37 13.03
CA ASN A 45 -9.31 -7.56 12.71
C ASN A 45 -9.83 -8.15 11.39
N ILE A 46 -8.91 -8.37 10.45
CA ILE A 46 -9.24 -8.86 9.10
C ILE A 46 -8.96 -10.36 8.91
N TYR A 47 -8.62 -11.08 9.96
CA TYR A 47 -8.38 -12.52 9.84
C TYR A 47 -9.66 -13.24 9.39
N TYR A 48 -9.50 -14.15 8.43
CA TYR A 48 -10.58 -14.95 7.86
C TYR A 48 -11.63 -14.16 7.11
N GLN A 49 -11.30 -12.93 6.68
CA GLN A 49 -12.19 -12.12 5.86
C GLN A 49 -11.67 -12.04 4.43
N SER A 50 -12.58 -11.99 3.48
CA SER A 50 -12.22 -11.74 2.09
C SER A 50 -12.02 -10.26 1.87
N LEU A 51 -10.93 -9.92 1.19
CA LEU A 51 -10.61 -8.55 0.80
C LEU A 51 -10.61 -8.44 -0.71
N THR A 52 -11.16 -7.35 -1.21
CA THR A 52 -11.02 -6.97 -2.62
C THR A 52 -10.21 -5.69 -2.67
N ILE A 53 -9.07 -5.76 -3.34
CA ILE A 53 -8.14 -4.62 -3.45
C ILE A 53 -8.09 -4.17 -4.89
N GLU A 54 -8.34 -2.88 -5.12
CA GLU A 54 -8.24 -2.27 -6.43
C GLU A 54 -7.15 -1.20 -6.41
N PHE A 55 -6.17 -1.33 -7.29
CA PHE A 55 -5.13 -0.32 -7.46
C PHE A 55 -5.70 0.84 -8.27
N LEU A 56 -5.67 2.04 -7.71
CA LEU A 56 -6.28 3.21 -8.33
C LEU A 56 -5.27 4.03 -9.13
N CYS A 57 -4.13 4.35 -8.51
CA CYS A 57 -3.06 5.05 -9.22
C CYS A 57 -1.73 4.80 -8.54
N LYS A 58 -0.67 4.92 -9.34
CA LYS A 58 0.69 4.75 -8.84
C LYS A 58 1.16 6.03 -8.15
N ILE A 59 1.70 5.89 -6.95
CA ILE A 59 2.25 7.01 -6.19
C ILE A 59 3.72 7.19 -6.52
N ARG A 60 4.47 6.09 -6.55
CA ARG A 60 5.90 6.12 -6.88
C ARG A 60 6.43 4.72 -7.18
N ASP A 61 7.61 4.68 -7.75
CA ASP A 61 8.36 3.44 -7.90
C ASP A 61 8.94 2.99 -6.56
N GLN A 62 9.36 1.75 -6.50
CA GLN A 62 10.05 1.25 -5.32
C GLN A 62 11.39 1.96 -5.15
N ILE A 63 11.75 2.22 -3.89
CA ILE A 63 13.00 2.88 -3.51
C ILE A 63 13.71 1.98 -2.51
N LYS A 64 15.01 1.85 -2.67
CA LYS A 64 15.86 1.21 -1.67
C LYS A 64 16.33 2.26 -0.68
N PHE A 65 16.09 2.02 0.59
CA PHE A 65 16.45 2.97 1.65
C PHE A 65 17.72 2.51 2.36
N GLU A 66 18.57 3.47 2.69
CA GLU A 66 19.83 3.21 3.38
C GLU A 66 19.68 3.28 4.91
N SER A 67 18.61 3.90 5.38
CA SER A 67 18.35 4.01 6.81
C SER A 67 16.86 3.85 7.13
N THR A 68 16.58 3.49 8.38
CA THR A 68 15.21 3.40 8.88
C THR A 68 14.52 4.76 8.88
N ASP A 69 15.27 5.83 9.16
CA ASP A 69 14.72 7.18 9.18
C ASP A 69 14.29 7.62 7.79
N ASP A 70 15.08 7.30 6.76
CA ASP A 70 14.73 7.62 5.38
C ASP A 70 13.44 6.88 4.96
N LEU A 71 13.32 5.61 5.36
CA LEU A 71 12.13 4.82 5.11
C LEU A 71 10.90 5.45 5.78
N LYS A 72 11.01 5.81 7.06
CA LYS A 72 9.90 6.44 7.78
C LYS A 72 9.47 7.75 7.16
N ASN A 73 10.42 8.59 6.78
CA ASN A 73 10.13 9.87 6.15
C ASN A 73 9.39 9.68 4.82
N GLN A 74 9.82 8.69 4.04
CA GLN A 74 9.16 8.41 2.77
C GLN A 74 7.74 7.86 2.97
N ILE A 75 7.54 7.01 3.97
CA ILE A 75 6.20 6.50 4.29
C ILE A 75 5.25 7.64 4.63
N HIS A 76 5.69 8.62 5.43
CA HIS A 76 4.88 9.80 5.74
C HIS A 76 4.50 10.58 4.48
N LYS A 77 5.45 10.78 3.58
CA LYS A 77 5.19 11.45 2.30
C LYS A 77 4.20 10.67 1.45
N ASP A 78 4.32 9.35 1.42
CA ASP A 78 3.42 8.49 0.66
C ASP A 78 1.99 8.58 1.19
N ILE A 79 1.82 8.57 2.51
CA ILE A 79 0.50 8.69 3.13
C ILE A 79 -0.12 10.04 2.82
N ASP A 80 0.63 11.12 2.93
CA ASP A 80 0.14 12.46 2.61
C ASP A 80 -0.26 12.56 1.15
N LYS A 81 0.56 12.02 0.26
CA LYS A 81 0.26 12.01 -1.17
C LYS A 81 -1.00 11.21 -1.45
N ALA A 82 -1.11 10.01 -0.88
CA ALA A 82 -2.28 9.16 -1.06
C ALA A 82 -3.55 9.86 -0.59
N LYS A 83 -3.52 10.44 0.59
CA LYS A 83 -4.68 11.14 1.15
C LYS A 83 -5.10 12.33 0.30
N SER A 84 -4.15 13.02 -0.31
CA SER A 84 -4.47 14.12 -1.22
C SER A 84 -5.16 13.66 -2.50
N LEU A 85 -4.95 12.41 -2.92
CA LEU A 85 -5.51 11.86 -4.14
C LEU A 85 -6.88 11.19 -3.94
N ILE A 86 -7.23 10.86 -2.71
CA ILE A 86 -8.46 10.11 -2.40
C ILE A 86 -9.70 10.80 -2.96
N LYS A 87 -9.79 12.12 -2.85
CA LYS A 87 -10.97 12.84 -3.29
C LYS A 87 -11.26 12.72 -4.78
N ASP A 88 -10.27 12.34 -5.58
CA ASP A 88 -10.48 12.08 -7.00
C ASP A 88 -11.21 10.75 -7.24
N TYR A 89 -11.33 9.92 -6.21
CA TYR A 89 -11.92 8.58 -6.28
C TYR A 89 -13.12 8.39 -5.36
N GLU A 90 -13.52 9.42 -4.65
CA GLU A 90 -14.72 9.38 -3.80
C GLU A 90 -16.01 9.56 -4.58
#